data_cd3e090ce9616f79d4add6002930f2af
#
_entry.id   cd3e090ce9616f79d4add6002930f2af
#
_cell.length_a   1.000
_cell.length_b   1.000
_cell.length_c   1.000
_cell.angle_alpha   90.00
_cell.angle_beta   90.00
_cell.angle_gamma   90.00
#
_symmetry.space_group_name_H-M   'P 1'
#
loop_
_entity.id
_entity.type
_entity.pdbx_description
1 polymer ?
#
loop_
_entity_poly.entity_id
_entity_poly.type
_entity_poly.pdbx_seq_one_letter_code
_entity_poly.pdbx_strand_id
1 'polypeptide(L)'
;MRTVRELRLAGLFAYLASLVIALLLSLALHLLLGGQGELGWEGFNAYGLLEGLLFLLAFTWSLALGQRATRIPCSTLLTAGLFGPRAAKRLARPLARVEGVEAYEGRGLALLYQEGRPVGLLGLSDHILPLEEVPSVEAETAVTEIAPLFFQHPIVLVVQGEEVLGAVPREAYFRYLGA
;
A
#
# COMPACT_ATOMS: atom_id res chain seq x y z
N MET A 1 -3.33 6.46 9.28
CA MET A 1 -2.84 5.79 8.05
C MET A 1 -2.06 4.54 8.45
N ARG A 2 -2.13 3.49 7.63
CA ARG A 2 -1.48 2.22 7.95
C ARG A 2 -0.02 2.22 7.50
N THR A 3 0.84 1.65 8.31
CA THR A 3 2.25 1.48 7.96
C THR A 3 2.43 0.31 6.98
N VAL A 4 3.55 0.30 6.26
CA VAL A 4 3.95 -0.83 5.39
C VAL A 4 3.97 -2.15 6.16
N ARG A 5 4.43 -2.13 7.42
CA ARG A 5 4.51 -3.32 8.28
C ARG A 5 3.13 -3.87 8.60
N GLU A 6 2.19 -3.01 8.96
CA GLU A 6 0.81 -3.42 9.28
C GLU A 6 0.10 -4.02 8.07
N LEU A 7 0.27 -3.41 6.87
CA LEU A 7 -0.31 -3.96 5.64
C LEU A 7 0.31 -5.29 5.24
N ARG A 8 1.63 -5.45 5.41
CA ARG A 8 2.30 -6.74 5.16
C ARG A 8 1.79 -7.83 6.09
N LEU A 9 1.69 -7.55 7.39
CA LEU A 9 1.19 -8.51 8.36
C LEU A 9 -0.28 -8.86 8.08
N ALA A 10 -1.13 -7.87 7.81
CA ALA A 10 -2.52 -8.11 7.46
C ALA A 10 -2.67 -8.93 6.16
N GLY A 11 -1.87 -8.61 5.13
CA GLY A 11 -1.86 -9.36 3.86
C GLY A 11 -1.38 -10.80 4.04
N LEU A 12 -0.28 -11.01 4.75
CA LEU A 12 0.24 -12.34 5.05
C LEU A 12 -0.77 -13.17 5.85
N PHE A 13 -1.36 -12.58 6.89
CA PHE A 13 -2.35 -13.25 7.71
C PHE A 13 -3.61 -13.61 6.91
N ALA A 14 -4.13 -12.70 6.11
CA ALA A 14 -5.27 -12.96 5.24
C ALA A 14 -4.98 -14.08 4.24
N TYR A 15 -3.80 -14.08 3.64
CA TYR A 15 -3.35 -15.12 2.70
C TYR A 15 -3.27 -16.49 3.37
N LEU A 16 -2.58 -16.58 4.52
CA LEU A 16 -2.43 -17.84 5.26
C LEU A 16 -3.77 -18.38 5.77
N ALA A 17 -4.61 -17.50 6.31
CA ALA A 17 -5.96 -17.89 6.76
C ALA A 17 -6.80 -18.42 5.58
N SER A 18 -6.76 -17.74 4.43
CA SER A 18 -7.47 -18.18 3.22
C SER A 18 -6.97 -19.52 2.69
N LEU A 19 -5.66 -19.74 2.74
CA LEU A 19 -5.04 -21.01 2.36
C LEU A 19 -5.49 -22.15 3.28
N VAL A 20 -5.47 -21.94 4.59
CA VAL A 20 -5.91 -22.94 5.58
C VAL A 20 -7.38 -23.27 5.39
N ILE A 21 -8.26 -22.28 5.22
CA ILE A 21 -9.69 -22.49 4.99
C ILE A 21 -9.90 -23.31 3.71
N ALA A 22 -9.23 -22.95 2.62
CA ALA A 22 -9.35 -23.66 1.36
C ALA A 22 -8.87 -25.12 1.46
N LEU A 23 -7.76 -25.35 2.15
CA LEU A 23 -7.25 -26.71 2.41
C LEU A 23 -8.21 -27.55 3.26
N LEU A 24 -8.78 -26.97 4.32
CA LEU A 24 -9.74 -27.69 5.18
C LEU A 24 -11.02 -28.06 4.42
N LEU A 25 -11.52 -27.16 3.57
CA LEU A 25 -12.70 -27.43 2.75
C LEU A 25 -12.40 -28.48 1.67
N SER A 26 -11.25 -28.43 1.03
CA SER A 26 -10.81 -29.43 0.07
C SER A 26 -10.65 -30.81 0.74
N LEU A 27 -10.03 -30.87 1.92
CA LEU A 27 -9.89 -32.08 2.70
C LEU A 27 -11.25 -32.65 3.11
N ALA A 28 -12.19 -31.81 3.57
CA ALA A 28 -13.53 -32.22 3.93
C ALA A 28 -14.27 -32.84 2.72
N LEU A 29 -14.16 -32.22 1.55
CA LEU A 29 -14.72 -32.77 0.31
C LEU A 29 -14.10 -34.12 -0.05
N HIS A 30 -12.76 -34.23 0.03
CA HIS A 30 -12.05 -35.48 -0.23
C HIS A 30 -12.54 -36.62 0.68
N LEU A 31 -12.70 -36.35 1.98
CA LEU A 31 -13.23 -37.33 2.93
C LEU A 31 -14.70 -37.68 2.66
N LEU A 32 -15.54 -36.72 2.27
CA LEU A 32 -16.94 -36.94 1.94
C LEU A 32 -17.11 -37.78 0.68
N LEU A 33 -16.22 -37.62 -0.30
CA LEU A 33 -16.23 -38.42 -1.54
C LEU A 33 -15.58 -39.80 -1.38
N GLY A 34 -15.28 -40.20 -0.13
CA GLY A 34 -14.82 -41.55 0.22
C GLY A 34 -13.34 -41.81 -0.01
N GLY A 35 -12.54 -40.77 -0.15
CA GLY A 35 -11.08 -40.91 -0.22
C GLY A 35 -10.57 -41.68 -1.45
N GLN A 36 -11.42 -41.93 -2.42
CA GLN A 36 -11.09 -42.75 -3.62
C GLN A 36 -10.26 -42.01 -4.67
N GLY A 37 -9.84 -40.77 -4.39
CA GLY A 37 -8.89 -40.05 -5.21
C GLY A 37 -7.48 -40.51 -4.85
N GLU A 38 -6.96 -41.53 -5.51
CA GLU A 38 -5.51 -41.74 -5.53
C GLU A 38 -4.88 -40.44 -6.04
N LEU A 39 -4.09 -39.77 -5.18
CA LEU A 39 -3.23 -38.65 -5.53
C LEU A 39 -2.08 -39.16 -6.42
N GLY A 40 -2.46 -39.78 -7.54
CA GLY A 40 -1.49 -40.26 -8.55
C GLY A 40 -1.50 -39.30 -9.73
N TRP A 41 -0.33 -39.01 -10.26
CA TRP A 41 -0.14 -38.21 -11.48
C TRP A 41 -0.90 -38.77 -12.73
N GLU A 42 -1.44 -39.97 -12.64
CA GLU A 42 -2.16 -40.65 -13.71
C GLU A 42 -3.66 -40.38 -13.75
N GLY A 43 -4.21 -39.73 -12.74
CA GLY A 43 -5.63 -39.51 -12.61
C GLY A 43 -6.06 -38.05 -12.56
N PHE A 44 -5.94 -37.32 -13.68
CA PHE A 44 -6.73 -36.10 -13.89
C PHE A 44 -8.19 -36.50 -14.09
N ASN A 45 -8.82 -36.98 -13.01
CA ASN A 45 -10.22 -37.40 -13.04
C ASN A 45 -11.13 -36.22 -12.68
N ALA A 46 -12.42 -36.31 -12.97
CA ALA A 46 -13.40 -35.29 -12.70
C ALA A 46 -13.43 -34.84 -11.22
N TYR A 47 -13.05 -35.73 -10.30
CA TYR A 47 -12.99 -35.46 -8.85
C TYR A 47 -11.84 -34.52 -8.49
N GLY A 48 -10.64 -34.72 -9.05
CA GLY A 48 -9.50 -33.82 -8.84
C GLY A 48 -9.75 -32.42 -9.41
N LEU A 49 -10.46 -32.31 -10.54
CA LEU A 49 -10.93 -31.03 -11.08
C LEU A 49 -11.93 -30.37 -10.15
N LEU A 50 -12.88 -31.11 -9.60
CA LEU A 50 -13.87 -30.58 -8.67
C LEU A 50 -13.23 -30.07 -7.38
N GLU A 51 -12.28 -30.83 -6.81
CA GLU A 51 -11.52 -30.44 -5.63
C GLU A 51 -10.69 -29.17 -5.88
N GLY A 52 -10.01 -29.10 -7.03
CA GLY A 52 -9.24 -27.92 -7.43
C GLY A 52 -10.11 -26.67 -7.61
N LEU A 53 -11.27 -26.82 -8.24
CA LEU A 53 -12.25 -25.74 -8.38
C LEU A 53 -12.80 -25.28 -7.03
N LEU A 54 -13.14 -26.21 -6.15
CA LEU A 54 -13.62 -25.89 -4.80
C LEU A 54 -12.54 -25.16 -3.99
N PHE A 55 -11.28 -25.62 -4.07
CA PHE A 55 -10.15 -24.95 -3.43
C PHE A 55 -10.02 -23.51 -3.92
N LEU A 56 -10.04 -23.27 -5.23
CA LEU A 56 -9.95 -21.93 -5.81
C LEU A 56 -11.12 -21.03 -5.39
N LEU A 57 -12.34 -21.56 -5.41
CA LEU A 57 -13.53 -20.83 -4.98
C LEU A 57 -13.47 -20.48 -3.49
N ALA A 58 -13.10 -21.44 -2.64
CA ALA A 58 -12.97 -21.22 -1.21
C ALA A 58 -11.86 -20.20 -0.89
N PHE A 59 -10.72 -20.29 -1.59
CA PHE A 59 -9.61 -19.36 -1.44
C PHE A 59 -10.01 -17.92 -1.85
N THR A 60 -10.61 -17.76 -3.03
CA THR A 60 -11.05 -16.44 -3.52
C THR A 60 -12.14 -15.83 -2.64
N TRP A 61 -13.09 -16.66 -2.17
CA TRP A 61 -14.17 -16.20 -1.32
C TRP A 61 -13.66 -15.78 0.07
N SER A 62 -12.74 -16.52 0.66
CA SER A 62 -12.13 -16.17 1.96
C SER A 62 -11.28 -14.91 1.86
N LEU A 63 -10.57 -14.67 0.73
CA LEU A 63 -9.89 -13.40 0.47
C LEU A 63 -10.88 -12.23 0.35
N ALA A 64 -12.02 -12.44 -0.31
CA ALA A 64 -13.07 -11.42 -0.41
C ALA A 64 -13.69 -11.09 0.96
N LEU A 65 -13.86 -12.07 1.83
CA LEU A 65 -14.27 -11.85 3.23
C LEU A 65 -13.21 -11.07 4.01
N GLY A 66 -11.93 -11.41 3.84
CA GLY A 66 -10.81 -10.69 4.41
C GLY A 66 -10.79 -9.22 3.99
N GLN A 67 -11.09 -8.94 2.71
CA GLN A 67 -11.23 -7.58 2.20
C GLN A 67 -12.35 -6.81 2.92
N ARG A 68 -13.52 -7.44 3.10
CA ARG A 68 -14.65 -6.82 3.81
C ARG A 68 -14.33 -6.55 5.28
N ALA A 69 -13.70 -7.50 5.95
CA ALA A 69 -13.35 -7.38 7.37
C ALA A 69 -12.27 -6.32 7.63
N THR A 70 -11.24 -6.26 6.77
CA THR A 70 -10.10 -5.35 6.93
C THR A 70 -10.29 -4.00 6.25
N ARG A 71 -11.27 -3.88 5.34
CA ARG A 71 -11.46 -2.74 4.43
C ARG A 71 -10.22 -2.46 3.55
N ILE A 72 -9.38 -3.46 3.32
CA ILE A 72 -8.21 -3.38 2.45
C ILE A 72 -8.58 -4.05 1.13
N PRO A 73 -8.37 -3.41 -0.04
CA PRO A 73 -8.64 -4.02 -1.34
C PRO A 73 -7.90 -5.35 -1.52
N CYS A 74 -8.55 -6.33 -2.17
CA CYS A 74 -7.98 -7.67 -2.36
C CYS A 74 -6.64 -7.63 -3.11
N SER A 75 -6.51 -6.75 -4.10
CA SER A 75 -5.26 -6.50 -4.81
C SER A 75 -4.14 -6.05 -3.88
N THR A 76 -4.46 -5.17 -2.92
CA THR A 76 -3.50 -4.69 -1.93
C THR A 76 -3.12 -5.79 -0.94
N LEU A 77 -4.07 -6.64 -0.51
CA LEU A 77 -3.78 -7.78 0.36
C LEU A 77 -2.84 -8.78 -0.31
N LEU A 78 -3.09 -9.12 -1.57
CA LEU A 78 -2.25 -10.05 -2.35
C LEU A 78 -0.87 -9.46 -2.62
N THR A 79 -0.80 -8.22 -3.11
CA THR A 79 0.48 -7.57 -3.42
C THR A 79 1.27 -7.26 -2.17
N ALA A 80 0.62 -6.87 -1.07
CA ALA A 80 1.28 -6.61 0.21
C ALA A 80 1.87 -7.89 0.82
N GLY A 81 1.20 -9.04 0.67
CA GLY A 81 1.70 -10.34 1.13
C GLY A 81 2.90 -10.84 0.33
N LEU A 82 2.87 -10.70 -1.00
CA LEU A 82 3.90 -11.24 -1.90
C LEU A 82 5.04 -10.27 -2.18
N PHE A 83 4.73 -9.01 -2.48
CA PHE A 83 5.71 -8.01 -2.93
C PHE A 83 5.92 -6.88 -1.94
N GLY A 84 5.03 -6.71 -0.99
CA GLY A 84 4.99 -5.65 0.00
C GLY A 84 4.70 -4.26 -0.59
N PRO A 85 3.86 -3.45 0.07
CA PRO A 85 3.64 -2.08 -0.35
C PRO A 85 4.94 -1.29 -0.21
N ARG A 86 5.16 -0.34 -1.12
CA ARG A 86 6.28 0.60 -0.98
C ARG A 86 5.94 1.64 0.09
N ALA A 87 6.96 2.05 0.84
CA ALA A 87 6.85 3.14 1.79
C ALA A 87 6.85 4.50 1.08
N ALA A 88 6.14 5.49 1.62
CA ALA A 88 6.05 6.84 1.08
C ALA A 88 7.43 7.48 0.88
N LYS A 89 8.39 7.24 1.78
CA LYS A 89 9.77 7.72 1.68
C LYS A 89 10.47 7.33 0.37
N ARG A 90 10.08 6.23 -0.27
CA ARG A 90 10.68 5.80 -1.56
C ARG A 90 10.22 6.62 -2.75
N LEU A 91 9.09 7.32 -2.64
CA LEU A 91 8.57 8.23 -3.65
C LEU A 91 8.89 9.69 -3.32
N ALA A 92 9.28 9.97 -2.08
CA ALA A 92 9.62 11.30 -1.63
C ALA A 92 10.83 11.82 -2.41
N ARG A 93 10.68 13.03 -2.94
CA ARG A 93 11.77 13.80 -3.51
C ARG A 93 12.31 14.74 -2.45
N PRO A 94 13.64 14.82 -2.29
CA PRO A 94 14.22 15.77 -1.36
C PRO A 94 13.82 17.19 -1.75
N LEU A 95 13.58 18.03 -0.75
CA LEU A 95 13.28 19.44 -0.92
C LEU A 95 14.55 20.25 -0.64
N ALA A 96 14.75 21.32 -1.43
CA ALA A 96 15.80 22.28 -1.12
C ALA A 96 15.47 22.99 0.19
N ARG A 97 16.49 23.29 0.99
CA ARG A 97 16.36 24.10 2.21
C ARG A 97 16.69 25.54 1.88
N VAL A 98 15.83 26.48 2.27
CA VAL A 98 16.09 27.91 2.10
C VAL A 98 15.82 28.64 3.42
N GLU A 99 16.74 29.47 3.84
CA GLU A 99 16.62 30.31 5.05
C GLU A 99 16.17 31.72 4.63
N GLY A 100 14.87 31.85 4.34
CA GLY A 100 14.29 33.09 3.86
C GLY A 100 13.86 33.02 2.40
N VAL A 101 12.81 33.79 2.09
CA VAL A 101 12.20 33.81 0.75
C VAL A 101 13.18 34.36 -0.31
N GLU A 102 14.06 35.27 0.09
CA GLU A 102 15.04 35.91 -0.78
C GLU A 102 16.10 34.94 -1.31
N ALA A 103 16.35 33.83 -0.56
CA ALA A 103 17.27 32.79 -0.98
C ALA A 103 16.66 31.79 -1.96
N TYR A 104 15.36 31.90 -2.23
CA TYR A 104 14.68 31.01 -3.16
C TYR A 104 14.84 31.49 -4.62
N GLU A 105 15.52 30.70 -5.44
CA GLU A 105 15.81 31.01 -6.84
C GLU A 105 14.61 30.83 -7.80
N GLY A 106 13.41 30.53 -7.28
CA GLY A 106 12.21 30.29 -8.11
C GLY A 106 12.21 28.98 -8.87
N ARG A 107 13.10 28.03 -8.54
CA ARG A 107 13.21 26.75 -9.23
C ARG A 107 12.86 25.57 -8.33
N GLY A 108 11.77 24.88 -8.68
CA GLY A 108 11.36 23.65 -7.99
C GLY A 108 10.75 23.90 -6.61
N LEU A 109 10.62 22.85 -5.83
CA LEU A 109 10.03 22.88 -4.48
C LEU A 109 11.13 23.09 -3.44
N ALA A 110 10.90 23.99 -2.50
CA ALA A 110 11.80 24.26 -1.41
C ALA A 110 11.06 24.39 -0.08
N LEU A 111 11.71 23.96 1.00
CA LEU A 111 11.25 24.15 2.37
C LEU A 111 11.84 25.45 2.89
N LEU A 112 10.95 26.36 3.30
CA LEU A 112 11.33 27.60 3.97
C LEU A 112 11.57 27.35 5.44
N TYR A 113 12.75 27.73 5.92
CA TYR A 113 13.14 27.67 7.32
C TYR A 113 13.16 29.06 7.92
N GLN A 114 12.68 29.19 9.14
CA GLN A 114 12.82 30.36 9.99
C GLN A 114 13.27 29.90 11.37
N GLU A 115 14.34 30.50 11.88
CA GLU A 115 14.90 30.14 13.20
C GLU A 115 15.18 28.62 13.35
N GLY A 116 15.64 27.98 12.26
CA GLY A 116 15.95 26.54 12.25
C GLY A 116 14.74 25.60 12.17
N ARG A 117 13.51 26.13 12.04
CA ARG A 117 12.29 25.32 11.91
C ARG A 117 11.67 25.49 10.53
N PRO A 118 11.14 24.41 9.93
CA PRO A 118 10.44 24.51 8.68
C PRO A 118 9.06 25.16 8.91
N VAL A 119 8.76 26.25 8.19
CA VAL A 119 7.54 27.04 8.36
C VAL A 119 6.63 27.01 7.13
N GLY A 120 7.17 26.72 5.94
CA GLY A 120 6.37 26.75 4.73
C GLY A 120 7.02 26.05 3.56
N LEU A 121 6.26 25.90 2.49
CA LEU A 121 6.67 25.33 1.22
C LEU A 121 6.63 26.42 0.15
N LEU A 122 7.69 26.49 -0.65
CA LEU A 122 7.85 27.40 -1.80
C LEU A 122 7.82 26.62 -3.11
N GLY A 123 7.40 27.28 -4.19
CA GLY A 123 7.45 26.75 -5.55
C GLY A 123 6.25 25.93 -5.98
N LEU A 124 5.20 25.84 -5.15
CA LEU A 124 3.94 25.23 -5.52
C LEU A 124 2.94 26.27 -6.06
N SER A 125 3.05 27.49 -5.56
CA SER A 125 2.24 28.67 -5.90
C SER A 125 3.12 29.93 -5.80
N ASP A 126 2.58 31.08 -6.18
CA ASP A 126 3.28 32.38 -6.10
C ASP A 126 3.42 32.89 -4.65
N HIS A 127 2.83 32.19 -3.68
CA HIS A 127 2.91 32.53 -2.27
C HIS A 127 3.44 31.34 -1.45
N ILE A 128 3.90 31.65 -0.24
CA ILE A 128 4.34 30.66 0.73
C ILE A 128 3.12 29.86 1.18
N LEU A 129 3.19 28.54 1.02
CA LEU A 129 2.18 27.63 1.55
C LEU A 129 2.59 27.20 2.97
N PRO A 130 1.82 27.56 4.02
CA PRO A 130 2.13 27.12 5.37
C PRO A 130 2.16 25.60 5.49
N LEU A 131 3.10 25.06 6.25
CA LEU A 131 3.21 23.58 6.38
C LEU A 131 1.96 22.94 6.98
N GLU A 132 1.22 23.67 7.79
CA GLU A 132 -0.04 23.22 8.40
C GLU A 132 -1.14 22.94 7.37
N GLU A 133 -1.07 23.60 6.22
CA GLU A 133 -2.02 23.40 5.11
C GLU A 133 -1.61 22.28 4.15
N VAL A 134 -0.38 21.75 4.30
CA VAL A 134 0.13 20.68 3.46
C VAL A 134 -0.04 19.35 4.20
N PRO A 135 -0.74 18.36 3.62
CA PRO A 135 -0.89 17.07 4.25
C PRO A 135 0.47 16.40 4.41
N SER A 136 0.70 15.82 5.58
CA SER A 136 1.92 15.08 5.89
C SER A 136 1.61 13.62 6.23
N VAL A 137 2.57 12.75 5.94
CA VAL A 137 2.50 11.32 6.27
C VAL A 137 3.84 10.85 6.78
N GLU A 138 3.82 9.86 7.65
CA GLU A 138 5.03 9.21 8.13
C GLU A 138 5.79 8.47 7.02
N ALA A 139 7.10 8.44 7.13
CA ALA A 139 8.02 7.84 6.14
C ALA A 139 7.67 6.38 5.78
N GLU A 140 7.20 5.62 6.75
CA GLU A 140 6.82 4.22 6.59
C GLU A 140 5.35 4.01 6.20
N THR A 141 4.58 5.09 5.96
CA THR A 141 3.22 4.98 5.44
C THR A 141 3.23 4.31 4.07
N ALA A 142 2.31 3.38 3.86
CA ALA A 142 2.19 2.72 2.58
C ALA A 142 1.73 3.70 1.49
N VAL A 143 2.34 3.62 0.30
CA VAL A 143 2.00 4.50 -0.83
C VAL A 143 0.52 4.42 -1.20
N THR A 144 -0.11 3.26 -1.04
CA THR A 144 -1.55 3.07 -1.29
C THR A 144 -2.45 3.87 -0.35
N GLU A 145 -1.98 4.20 0.84
CA GLU A 145 -2.73 4.98 1.84
C GLU A 145 -2.70 6.49 1.59
N ILE A 146 -1.76 6.97 0.78
CA ILE A 146 -1.64 8.40 0.47
C ILE A 146 -2.50 8.82 -0.73
N ALA A 147 -3.04 7.85 -1.49
CA ALA A 147 -3.88 8.12 -2.66
C ALA A 147 -5.02 9.12 -2.41
N PRO A 148 -5.82 8.98 -1.33
CA PRO A 148 -6.93 9.89 -1.06
C PRO A 148 -6.51 11.35 -0.89
N LEU A 149 -5.29 11.61 -0.40
CA LEU A 149 -4.78 12.97 -0.17
C LEU A 149 -4.59 13.72 -1.49
N PHE A 150 -4.28 13.02 -2.58
CA PHE A 150 -4.07 13.63 -3.89
C PHE A 150 -5.36 14.08 -4.58
N PHE A 151 -6.54 13.74 -4.06
CA PHE A 151 -7.80 14.31 -4.56
C PHE A 151 -7.92 15.79 -4.23
N GLN A 152 -7.40 16.20 -3.07
CA GLN A 152 -7.53 17.56 -2.56
C GLN A 152 -6.22 18.35 -2.63
N HIS A 153 -5.07 17.65 -2.60
CA HIS A 153 -3.75 18.30 -2.51
C HIS A 153 -2.86 17.87 -3.67
N PRO A 154 -2.09 18.80 -4.27
CA PRO A 154 -1.15 18.49 -5.34
C PRO A 154 0.14 17.83 -4.83
N ILE A 155 0.38 17.88 -3.53
CA ILE A 155 1.61 17.40 -2.90
C ILE A 155 1.31 16.86 -1.50
N VAL A 156 2.12 15.88 -1.07
CA VAL A 156 2.09 15.31 0.28
C VAL A 156 3.50 15.32 0.83
N LEU A 157 3.69 15.86 2.04
CA LEU A 157 4.97 15.82 2.75
C LEU A 157 5.21 14.45 3.35
N VAL A 158 6.45 14.02 3.36
CA VAL A 158 6.88 12.80 4.03
C VAL A 158 7.78 13.20 5.19
N VAL A 159 7.36 12.81 6.37
CA VAL A 159 8.03 13.17 7.63
C VAL A 159 8.52 11.92 8.36
N GLN A 160 9.53 12.10 9.20
CA GLN A 160 9.98 11.10 10.16
C GLN A 160 10.08 11.77 11.52
N GLY A 161 9.03 11.59 12.33
CA GLY A 161 8.86 12.39 13.54
C GLY A 161 8.66 13.88 13.19
N GLU A 162 9.56 14.73 13.65
CA GLU A 162 9.50 16.19 13.36
C GLU A 162 10.30 16.58 12.10
N GLU A 163 11.05 15.67 11.50
CA GLU A 163 11.89 15.95 10.34
C GLU A 163 11.12 15.74 9.04
N VAL A 164 11.16 16.73 8.14
CA VAL A 164 10.62 16.60 6.77
C VAL A 164 11.69 15.96 5.88
N LEU A 165 11.46 14.72 5.46
CA LEU A 165 12.38 13.99 4.58
C LEU A 165 12.25 14.43 3.11
N GLY A 166 11.07 14.92 2.72
CA GLY A 166 10.82 15.33 1.35
C GLY A 166 9.33 15.43 1.05
N ALA A 167 8.99 15.48 -0.21
CA ALA A 167 7.61 15.55 -0.68
C ALA A 167 7.34 14.58 -1.82
N VAL A 168 6.11 14.08 -1.90
CA VAL A 168 5.59 13.29 -3.00
C VAL A 168 4.66 14.18 -3.82
N PRO A 169 5.05 14.65 -5.01
CA PRO A 169 4.14 15.32 -5.92
C PRO A 169 3.12 14.33 -6.50
N ARG A 170 1.91 14.82 -6.80
CA ARG A 170 0.83 14.04 -7.41
C ARG A 170 1.29 13.31 -8.68
N GLU A 171 2.08 13.96 -9.52
CA GLU A 171 2.59 13.38 -10.77
C GLU A 171 3.54 12.20 -10.52
N ALA A 172 4.36 12.28 -9.46
CA ALA A 172 5.24 11.18 -9.07
C ALA A 172 4.44 9.95 -8.61
N TYR A 173 3.34 10.19 -7.89
CA TYR A 173 2.42 9.14 -7.46
C TYR A 173 1.74 8.47 -8.67
N PHE A 174 1.15 9.25 -9.59
CA PHE A 174 0.49 8.67 -10.77
C PHE A 174 1.46 7.96 -11.71
N ARG A 175 2.68 8.46 -11.84
CA ARG A 175 3.73 7.76 -12.61
C ARG A 175 4.07 6.41 -11.97
N TYR A 176 4.09 6.33 -10.68
CA TYR A 176 4.30 5.07 -9.95
C TYR A 176 3.18 4.06 -10.19
N LEU A 177 1.93 4.52 -10.33
CA LEU A 177 0.78 3.63 -10.60
C LEU A 177 0.71 3.17 -12.07
N GLY A 178 1.22 3.97 -13.00
CA GLY A 178 1.17 3.69 -14.43
C GLY A 178 2.42 3.00 -14.99
N ALA A 179 3.37 2.66 -14.14
CA ALA A 179 4.62 2.00 -14.52
C ALA A 179 4.54 0.48 -14.40
#